data_b6aa5c1ad318b1ff5640bf28b5a1ef66
#
_entry.id   b6aa5c1ad318b1ff5640bf28b5a1ef66
#
_cell.length_a   1.000
_cell.length_b   1.000
_cell.length_c   1.000
_cell.angle_alpha   90.00
_cell.angle_beta   90.00
_cell.angle_gamma   90.00
#
_symmetry.space_group_name_H-M   'P 1'
#
loop_
_entity.id
_entity.type
_entity.pdbx_description
1 polymer ?
#
loop_
_entity_poly.entity_id
_entity_poly.type
_entity_poly.pdbx_seq_one_letter_code
_entity_poly.pdbx_strand_id
1 'polypeptide(L)'
;MKFFLDFIRSRIITLVCIIIAAVIFAVVLSLYNLPSEPVLYALLLSLAAVTAIGAVTFIKAYRKHNILTRLANEITVSADNLPKAVSADDKDYGRLINTLSDYCISLKEKSANSLQATNEYYTMWVHQIKTPISAMRLMLQSEDSENNRRLSDELMKIEQYVDMALCYVRLESSGNDLVIKHFSLDDIVKKSVRKFSTQFIGKKLSLDYKELDTDVLTDEKWLSFIIEQLLSNAIKYTAKGSVSIYMKPDTDRKILCIADTGIGIDPADLPRIFDNGYTGLNGRYDMKASGIGLYLCRCIADMLGITLTAVSELGKGSVFMLDLTESKIRHE
;
A
#
# COMPACT_ATOMS: atom_id res chain seq x y z
N MET A 1 0.01 15.77 -35.47
CA MET A 1 0.26 15.23 -36.83
C MET A 1 -0.33 13.84 -37.02
N LYS A 2 -0.18 12.88 -36.09
CA LYS A 2 -0.77 11.52 -36.19
C LYS A 2 -2.30 11.55 -36.34
N PHE A 3 -3.04 12.28 -35.49
CA PHE A 3 -4.50 12.37 -35.56
C PHE A 3 -5.03 12.87 -36.92
N PHE A 4 -4.36 13.82 -37.54
CA PHE A 4 -4.75 14.34 -38.86
C PHE A 4 -4.61 13.25 -39.94
N LEU A 5 -3.53 12.49 -39.90
CA LEU A 5 -3.32 11.36 -40.84
C LEU A 5 -4.38 10.27 -40.66
N ASP A 6 -4.70 9.93 -39.42
CA ASP A 6 -5.74 8.94 -39.10
C ASP A 6 -7.13 9.41 -39.51
N PHE A 7 -7.43 10.72 -39.36
CA PHE A 7 -8.70 11.31 -39.82
C PHE A 7 -8.84 11.22 -41.34
N ILE A 8 -7.78 11.55 -42.10
CA ILE A 8 -7.80 11.42 -43.57
C ILE A 8 -7.97 9.96 -43.97
N ARG A 9 -7.22 9.04 -43.31
CA ARG A 9 -7.27 7.60 -43.63
C ARG A 9 -8.65 7.00 -43.37
N SER A 10 -9.34 7.43 -42.32
CA SER A 10 -10.71 6.98 -42.03
C SER A 10 -11.75 7.45 -43.06
N ARG A 11 -11.46 8.48 -43.85
CA ARG A 11 -12.35 9.05 -44.87
C ARG A 11 -11.85 8.91 -46.29
N ILE A 12 -10.86 8.05 -46.53
CA ILE A 12 -10.25 7.88 -47.85
C ILE A 12 -11.27 7.43 -48.90
N ILE A 13 -12.21 6.57 -48.55
CA ILE A 13 -13.29 6.09 -49.41
C ILE A 13 -14.18 7.25 -49.81
N THR A 14 -14.57 8.12 -48.87
CA THR A 14 -15.42 9.29 -49.16
C THR A 14 -14.70 10.27 -50.07
N LEU A 15 -13.40 10.51 -49.87
CA LEU A 15 -12.58 11.36 -50.73
C LEU A 15 -12.47 10.80 -52.16
N VAL A 16 -12.24 9.49 -52.29
CA VAL A 16 -12.19 8.80 -53.58
C VAL A 16 -13.54 8.92 -54.29
N CYS A 17 -14.66 8.71 -53.63
CA CYS A 17 -15.99 8.88 -54.20
C CYS A 17 -16.24 10.32 -54.72
N ILE A 18 -15.80 11.34 -53.96
CA ILE A 18 -15.92 12.75 -54.37
C ILE A 18 -15.08 13.03 -55.63
N ILE A 19 -13.84 12.50 -55.67
CA ILE A 19 -12.96 12.66 -56.84
C ILE A 19 -13.58 11.99 -58.06
N ILE A 20 -14.09 10.76 -57.95
CA ILE A 20 -14.75 10.03 -59.02
C ILE A 20 -15.99 10.84 -59.54
N ALA A 21 -16.81 11.32 -58.61
CA ALA A 21 -17.98 12.13 -59.00
C ALA A 21 -17.60 13.44 -59.72
N ALA A 22 -16.53 14.11 -59.26
CA ALA A 22 -16.01 15.31 -59.93
C ALA A 22 -15.49 15.01 -61.33
N VAL A 23 -14.79 13.89 -61.56
CA VAL A 23 -14.31 13.44 -62.87
C VAL A 23 -15.49 13.13 -63.80
N ILE A 24 -16.48 12.37 -63.34
CA ILE A 24 -17.69 12.05 -64.12
C ILE A 24 -18.39 13.33 -64.51
N PHE A 25 -18.55 14.27 -63.57
CA PHE A 25 -19.17 15.56 -63.81
C PHE A 25 -18.42 16.37 -64.90
N ALA A 26 -17.09 16.42 -64.80
CA ALA A 26 -16.24 17.14 -65.81
C ALA A 26 -16.33 16.49 -67.18
N VAL A 27 -16.35 15.16 -67.32
CA VAL A 27 -16.48 14.43 -68.57
C VAL A 27 -17.82 14.68 -69.17
N VAL A 28 -18.94 14.65 -68.46
CA VAL A 28 -20.27 14.89 -68.92
C VAL A 28 -20.38 16.34 -69.49
N LEU A 29 -19.89 17.32 -68.73
CA LEU A 29 -19.93 18.73 -69.19
C LEU A 29 -19.08 18.98 -70.43
N SER A 30 -17.96 18.32 -70.61
CA SER A 30 -17.09 18.35 -71.74
C SER A 30 -17.82 17.80 -73.00
N LEU A 31 -18.59 16.73 -72.85
CA LEU A 31 -19.37 16.14 -73.97
C LEU A 31 -20.50 17.07 -74.52
N TYR A 32 -21.01 17.95 -73.64
CA TYR A 32 -22.08 18.92 -74.06
C TYR A 32 -21.54 20.22 -74.61
N ASN A 33 -20.21 20.37 -74.89
CA ASN A 33 -19.57 21.57 -75.46
C ASN A 33 -19.96 22.90 -74.76
N LEU A 34 -20.16 22.87 -73.48
CA LEU A 34 -20.45 24.03 -72.60
C LEU A 34 -19.24 24.97 -72.54
N PRO A 35 -19.45 26.31 -72.48
CA PRO A 35 -18.33 27.25 -72.30
C PRO A 35 -17.58 26.90 -70.98
N SER A 36 -16.26 27.00 -71.07
CA SER A 36 -15.36 26.54 -69.91
C SER A 36 -15.51 27.39 -68.66
N GLU A 37 -15.92 28.66 -68.78
CA GLU A 37 -16.02 29.55 -67.59
C GLU A 37 -17.07 29.13 -66.58
N PRO A 38 -18.36 28.83 -66.89
CA PRO A 38 -19.35 28.36 -65.93
C PRO A 38 -18.96 27.03 -65.26
N VAL A 39 -18.28 26.13 -65.99
CA VAL A 39 -17.81 24.87 -65.52
C VAL A 39 -16.73 25.05 -64.40
N LEU A 40 -15.81 26.00 -64.68
CA LEU A 40 -14.74 26.30 -63.65
C LEU A 40 -15.36 26.92 -62.42
N TYR A 41 -16.32 27.82 -62.48
CA TYR A 41 -17.03 28.37 -61.33
C TYR A 41 -17.77 27.29 -60.52
N ALA A 42 -18.45 26.38 -61.19
CA ALA A 42 -19.16 25.30 -60.54
C ALA A 42 -18.18 24.37 -59.79
N LEU A 43 -17.00 24.03 -60.33
CA LEU A 43 -15.95 23.25 -59.67
C LEU A 43 -15.35 23.99 -58.50
N LEU A 44 -15.06 25.27 -58.62
CA LEU A 44 -14.52 26.05 -57.48
C LEU A 44 -15.54 26.15 -56.34
N LEU A 45 -16.83 26.35 -56.65
CA LEU A 45 -17.86 26.42 -55.64
C LEU A 45 -18.05 25.07 -54.93
N SER A 46 -18.02 23.96 -55.66
CA SER A 46 -18.13 22.62 -55.12
C SER A 46 -16.91 22.28 -54.23
N LEU A 47 -15.71 22.67 -54.65
CA LEU A 47 -14.47 22.47 -53.84
C LEU A 47 -14.53 23.29 -52.55
N ALA A 48 -15.00 24.54 -52.59
CA ALA A 48 -15.18 25.36 -51.40
C ALA A 48 -16.20 24.75 -50.43
N ALA A 49 -17.32 24.23 -50.94
CA ALA A 49 -18.31 23.56 -50.11
C ALA A 49 -17.75 22.26 -49.44
N VAL A 50 -17.02 21.45 -50.19
CA VAL A 50 -16.39 20.20 -49.65
C VAL A 50 -15.34 20.53 -48.61
N THR A 51 -14.50 21.57 -48.84
CA THR A 51 -13.49 21.98 -47.84
C THR A 51 -14.12 22.55 -46.57
N ALA A 52 -15.20 23.34 -46.71
CA ALA A 52 -15.94 23.87 -45.55
C ALA A 52 -16.57 22.75 -44.70
N ILE A 53 -17.24 21.77 -45.33
CA ILE A 53 -17.81 20.61 -44.66
C ILE A 53 -16.69 19.75 -43.99
N GLY A 54 -15.57 19.57 -44.73
CA GLY A 54 -14.39 18.88 -44.22
C GLY A 54 -13.82 19.53 -42.96
N ALA A 55 -13.68 20.86 -42.94
CA ALA A 55 -13.19 21.61 -41.79
C ALA A 55 -14.12 21.48 -40.58
N VAL A 56 -15.44 21.61 -40.78
CA VAL A 56 -16.42 21.44 -39.68
C VAL A 56 -16.37 20.03 -39.07
N THR A 57 -16.29 19.01 -39.92
CA THR A 57 -16.22 17.61 -39.46
C THR A 57 -14.89 17.31 -38.74
N PHE A 58 -13.79 17.89 -39.21
CA PHE A 58 -12.48 17.78 -38.56
C PHE A 58 -12.48 18.43 -37.16
N ILE A 59 -13.02 19.66 -37.04
CA ILE A 59 -13.12 20.37 -35.76
C ILE A 59 -13.93 19.55 -34.74
N LYS A 60 -15.06 18.97 -35.16
CA LYS A 60 -15.89 18.12 -34.33
C LYS A 60 -15.12 16.85 -33.85
N ALA A 61 -14.44 16.19 -34.80
CA ALA A 61 -13.63 15.00 -34.48
C ALA A 61 -12.46 15.33 -33.54
N TYR A 62 -11.78 16.45 -33.76
CA TYR A 62 -10.67 16.90 -32.92
C TYR A 62 -11.12 17.23 -31.48
N ARG A 63 -12.24 17.93 -31.33
CA ARG A 63 -12.83 18.20 -30.00
C ARG A 63 -13.19 16.91 -29.28
N LYS A 64 -13.81 15.95 -29.98
CA LYS A 64 -14.13 14.64 -29.39
C LYS A 64 -12.87 13.89 -28.97
N HIS A 65 -11.85 13.88 -29.81
CA HIS A 65 -10.55 13.24 -29.49
C HIS A 65 -9.90 13.83 -28.22
N ASN A 66 -9.87 15.17 -28.12
CA ASN A 66 -9.29 15.83 -26.94
C ASN A 66 -10.07 15.53 -25.66
N ILE A 67 -11.40 15.46 -25.71
CA ILE A 67 -12.22 15.07 -24.55
C ILE A 67 -11.89 13.64 -24.14
N LEU A 68 -11.85 12.69 -25.10
CA LEU A 68 -11.55 11.29 -24.81
C LEU A 68 -10.12 11.09 -24.27
N THR A 69 -9.14 11.84 -24.80
CA THR A 69 -7.75 11.78 -24.32
C THR A 69 -7.63 12.31 -22.89
N ARG A 70 -8.37 13.37 -22.55
CA ARG A 70 -8.41 13.89 -21.18
C ARG A 70 -9.07 12.89 -20.23
N LEU A 71 -10.22 12.35 -20.63
CA LEU A 71 -10.92 11.32 -19.85
C LEU A 71 -10.09 10.05 -19.65
N ALA A 72 -9.29 9.65 -20.63
CA ALA A 72 -8.41 8.48 -20.49
C ALA A 72 -7.39 8.64 -19.36
N ASN A 73 -6.98 9.86 -19.03
CA ASN A 73 -6.08 10.14 -17.89
C ASN A 73 -6.84 10.30 -16.56
N GLU A 74 -8.15 10.51 -16.60
CA GLU A 74 -9.02 10.72 -15.42
C GLU A 74 -9.95 9.52 -15.14
N ILE A 75 -9.90 8.47 -15.97
CA ILE A 75 -10.85 7.34 -15.99
C ILE A 75 -10.81 6.49 -14.70
N THR A 76 -9.82 6.71 -13.83
CA THR A 76 -9.75 6.08 -12.51
C THR A 76 -10.82 6.60 -11.55
N VAL A 77 -11.51 7.70 -11.89
CA VAL A 77 -12.45 8.39 -11.00
C VAL A 77 -13.92 8.13 -11.39
N SER A 78 -14.28 8.27 -12.66
CA SER A 78 -15.66 7.98 -13.10
C SER A 78 -15.79 7.96 -14.64
N ALA A 79 -16.72 7.12 -15.15
CA ALA A 79 -17.08 7.06 -16.56
C ALA A 79 -18.24 8.03 -16.95
N ASP A 80 -18.70 8.88 -16.02
CA ASP A 80 -19.92 9.69 -16.18
C ASP A 80 -19.81 10.81 -17.20
N ASN A 81 -18.60 11.22 -17.61
CA ASN A 81 -18.32 12.34 -18.48
C ASN A 81 -18.06 11.95 -19.94
N LEU A 82 -18.59 10.83 -20.41
CA LEU A 82 -18.46 10.45 -21.82
C LEU A 82 -19.12 11.47 -22.75
N PRO A 83 -18.50 11.82 -23.91
CA PRO A 83 -19.09 12.74 -24.85
C PRO A 83 -20.39 12.16 -25.42
N LYS A 84 -21.38 13.04 -25.66
CA LYS A 84 -22.67 12.62 -26.23
C LYS A 84 -22.46 11.83 -27.52
N ALA A 85 -23.10 10.66 -27.59
CA ALA A 85 -23.06 9.80 -28.75
C ALA A 85 -23.73 10.46 -29.95
N VAL A 86 -23.01 10.54 -31.08
CA VAL A 86 -23.49 11.14 -32.34
C VAL A 86 -23.84 10.05 -33.34
N SER A 87 -23.14 8.91 -33.32
CA SER A 87 -23.35 7.77 -34.20
C SER A 87 -23.90 6.55 -33.45
N ALA A 88 -24.39 5.55 -34.22
CA ALA A 88 -24.77 4.26 -33.64
C ALA A 88 -23.60 3.60 -32.92
N ASP A 89 -22.41 3.60 -33.56
CA ASP A 89 -21.17 3.07 -32.99
C ASP A 89 -20.80 3.74 -31.66
N ASP A 90 -20.99 5.08 -31.56
CA ASP A 90 -20.75 5.80 -30.32
C ASP A 90 -21.66 5.33 -29.17
N LYS A 91 -22.92 4.98 -29.47
CA LYS A 91 -23.86 4.43 -28.50
C LYS A 91 -23.46 3.06 -28.05
N ASP A 92 -22.99 2.22 -28.95
CA ASP A 92 -22.59 0.85 -28.63
C ASP A 92 -21.27 0.83 -27.82
N TYR A 93 -20.28 1.65 -28.20
CA TYR A 93 -19.09 1.86 -27.38
C TYR A 93 -19.42 2.45 -26.01
N GLY A 94 -20.32 3.42 -25.93
CA GLY A 94 -20.78 3.99 -24.66
C GLY A 94 -21.41 2.93 -23.76
N ARG A 95 -22.27 2.04 -24.32
CA ARG A 95 -22.83 0.91 -23.54
C ARG A 95 -21.75 -0.04 -23.05
N LEU A 96 -20.79 -0.42 -23.90
CA LEU A 96 -19.69 -1.31 -23.51
C LEU A 96 -18.86 -0.70 -22.38
N ILE A 97 -18.51 0.57 -22.47
CA ILE A 97 -17.74 1.28 -21.44
C ILE A 97 -18.52 1.32 -20.12
N ASN A 98 -19.80 1.68 -20.15
CA ASN A 98 -20.63 1.70 -18.92
C ASN A 98 -20.75 0.31 -18.32
N THR A 99 -21.03 -0.73 -19.11
CA THR A 99 -21.10 -2.10 -18.61
C THR A 99 -19.78 -2.57 -17.98
N LEU A 100 -18.64 -2.21 -18.61
CA LEU A 100 -17.31 -2.52 -18.07
C LEU A 100 -17.04 -1.74 -16.79
N SER A 101 -17.41 -0.46 -16.73
CA SER A 101 -17.28 0.39 -15.55
C SER A 101 -18.09 -0.19 -14.38
N ASP A 102 -19.37 -0.51 -14.60
CA ASP A 102 -20.24 -1.11 -13.58
C ASP A 102 -19.69 -2.44 -13.07
N TYR A 103 -19.13 -3.25 -13.99
CA TYR A 103 -18.49 -4.51 -13.62
C TYR A 103 -17.22 -4.26 -12.76
N CYS A 104 -16.38 -3.30 -13.13
CA CYS A 104 -15.19 -2.93 -12.35
C CYS A 104 -15.57 -2.42 -10.95
N ILE A 105 -16.61 -1.57 -10.86
CA ILE A 105 -17.14 -1.09 -9.57
C ILE A 105 -17.62 -2.28 -8.72
N SER A 106 -18.41 -3.18 -9.31
CA SER A 106 -18.93 -4.35 -8.59
C SER A 106 -17.82 -5.30 -8.11
N LEU A 107 -16.75 -5.45 -8.89
CA LEU A 107 -15.57 -6.23 -8.48
C LEU A 107 -14.83 -5.57 -7.32
N LYS A 108 -14.65 -4.24 -7.38
CA LYS A 108 -14.02 -3.46 -6.31
C LYS A 108 -14.81 -3.56 -5.00
N GLU A 109 -16.14 -3.42 -5.08
CA GLU A 109 -17.04 -3.58 -3.92
C GLU A 109 -17.00 -5.00 -3.34
N LYS A 110 -17.05 -6.03 -4.20
CA LYS A 110 -16.93 -7.42 -3.75
C LYS A 110 -15.59 -7.69 -3.08
N SER A 111 -14.50 -7.17 -3.64
CA SER A 111 -13.17 -7.30 -3.05
C SER A 111 -13.08 -6.59 -1.69
N ALA A 112 -13.59 -5.36 -1.59
CA ALA A 112 -13.63 -4.61 -0.33
C ALA A 112 -14.48 -5.33 0.74
N ASN A 113 -15.67 -5.80 0.38
CA ASN A 113 -16.55 -6.54 1.29
C ASN A 113 -15.94 -7.87 1.74
N SER A 114 -15.23 -8.57 0.84
CA SER A 114 -14.52 -9.82 1.19
C SER A 114 -13.37 -9.56 2.17
N LEU A 115 -12.59 -8.49 1.96
CA LEU A 115 -11.53 -8.08 2.89
C LEU A 115 -12.10 -7.71 4.25
N GLN A 116 -13.20 -6.93 4.26
CA GLN A 116 -13.87 -6.53 5.51
C GLN A 116 -14.38 -7.77 6.28
N ALA A 117 -15.10 -8.68 5.61
CA ALA A 117 -15.59 -9.91 6.23
C ALA A 117 -14.45 -10.78 6.79
N THR A 118 -13.32 -10.85 6.08
CA THR A 118 -12.12 -11.54 6.54
C THR A 118 -11.56 -10.90 7.80
N ASN A 119 -11.46 -9.58 7.85
CA ASN A 119 -10.98 -8.83 9.01
C ASN A 119 -11.88 -8.98 10.23
N GLU A 120 -13.20 -8.91 10.03
CA GLU A 120 -14.19 -9.14 11.10
C GLU A 120 -14.09 -10.57 11.66
N TYR A 121 -13.95 -11.56 10.76
CA TYR A 121 -13.77 -12.97 11.16
C TYR A 121 -12.50 -13.16 12.00
N TYR A 122 -11.35 -12.66 11.54
CA TYR A 122 -10.10 -12.78 12.31
C TYR A 122 -10.14 -12.03 13.64
N THR A 123 -10.78 -10.86 13.67
CA THR A 123 -10.93 -10.09 14.91
C THR A 123 -11.75 -10.88 15.93
N MET A 124 -12.86 -11.45 15.51
CA MET A 124 -13.70 -12.30 16.38
C MET A 124 -12.93 -13.55 16.83
N TRP A 125 -12.24 -14.22 15.92
CA TRP A 125 -11.44 -15.41 16.21
C TRP A 125 -10.34 -15.15 17.27
N VAL A 126 -9.64 -14.02 17.15
CA VAL A 126 -8.63 -13.62 18.16
C VAL A 126 -9.27 -13.42 19.53
N HIS A 127 -10.43 -12.77 19.61
CA HIS A 127 -11.15 -12.63 20.88
C HIS A 127 -11.52 -13.98 21.49
N GLN A 128 -11.99 -14.92 20.66
CA GLN A 128 -12.33 -16.27 21.13
C GLN A 128 -11.10 -17.07 21.61
N ILE A 129 -9.93 -16.88 21.02
CA ILE A 129 -8.68 -17.52 21.44
C ILE A 129 -8.11 -16.86 22.71
N LYS A 130 -8.21 -15.54 22.86
CA LYS A 130 -7.71 -14.86 24.06
C LYS A 130 -8.43 -15.32 25.35
N THR A 131 -9.68 -15.73 25.27
CA THR A 131 -10.45 -16.23 26.42
C THR A 131 -9.85 -17.50 27.03
N PRO A 132 -9.64 -18.61 26.29
CA PRO A 132 -9.00 -19.80 26.84
C PRO A 132 -7.53 -19.56 27.24
N ILE A 133 -6.80 -18.70 26.56
CA ILE A 133 -5.45 -18.31 26.94
C ILE A 133 -5.47 -17.65 28.32
N SER A 134 -6.38 -16.70 28.56
CA SER A 134 -6.53 -16.04 29.86
C SER A 134 -6.90 -17.02 30.97
N ALA A 135 -7.79 -17.98 30.67
CA ALA A 135 -8.12 -19.06 31.64
C ALA A 135 -6.93 -19.93 31.95
N MET A 136 -6.14 -20.37 30.97
CA MET A 136 -4.91 -21.13 31.18
C MET A 136 -3.88 -20.33 32.00
N ARG A 137 -3.74 -19.04 31.75
CA ARG A 137 -2.85 -18.16 32.54
C ARG A 137 -3.25 -18.12 33.99
N LEU A 138 -4.55 -17.97 34.30
CA LEU A 138 -5.04 -17.99 35.68
C LEU A 138 -4.77 -19.35 36.38
N MET A 139 -4.97 -20.46 35.66
CA MET A 139 -4.66 -21.81 36.20
C MET A 139 -3.18 -21.97 36.47
N LEU A 140 -2.28 -21.47 35.63
CA LEU A 140 -0.84 -21.57 35.81
C LEU A 140 -0.31 -20.68 36.94
N GLN A 141 -1.04 -19.61 37.29
CA GLN A 141 -0.70 -18.73 38.41
C GLN A 141 -1.10 -19.31 39.77
N SER A 142 -1.93 -20.36 39.85
CA SER A 142 -2.41 -20.94 41.10
C SER A 142 -1.33 -21.66 41.89
N GLU A 143 -0.27 -22.17 41.23
CA GLU A 143 0.86 -22.87 41.87
C GLU A 143 2.17 -22.39 41.20
N ASP A 144 3.15 -22.01 42.04
CA ASP A 144 4.49 -21.61 41.59
C ASP A 144 5.40 -22.85 41.45
N SER A 145 5.24 -23.56 40.33
CA SER A 145 6.11 -24.69 39.97
C SER A 145 6.96 -24.36 38.73
N GLU A 146 8.12 -25.04 38.61
CA GLU A 146 8.98 -24.88 37.43
C GLU A 146 8.24 -25.26 36.14
N ASN A 147 7.37 -26.27 36.19
CA ASN A 147 6.53 -26.65 35.05
C ASN A 147 5.53 -25.56 34.67
N ASN A 148 4.88 -24.94 35.68
CA ASN A 148 3.94 -23.86 35.43
C ASN A 148 4.62 -22.62 34.83
N ARG A 149 5.84 -22.29 35.25
CA ARG A 149 6.65 -21.23 34.65
C ARG A 149 6.96 -21.51 33.17
N ARG A 150 7.39 -22.74 32.84
CA ARG A 150 7.66 -23.16 31.46
C ARG A 150 6.38 -23.13 30.58
N LEU A 151 5.26 -23.59 31.12
CA LEU A 151 3.97 -23.53 30.41
C LEU A 151 3.50 -22.08 30.21
N SER A 152 3.72 -21.20 31.18
CA SER A 152 3.44 -19.77 31.07
C SER A 152 4.27 -19.11 29.96
N ASP A 153 5.54 -19.49 29.81
CA ASP A 153 6.40 -18.99 28.72
C ASP A 153 5.90 -19.47 27.34
N GLU A 154 5.46 -20.72 27.21
CA GLU A 154 4.87 -21.23 25.96
C GLU A 154 3.51 -20.55 25.67
N LEU A 155 2.70 -20.33 26.69
CA LEU A 155 1.42 -19.60 26.53
C LEU A 155 1.63 -18.16 26.06
N MET A 156 2.65 -17.48 26.58
CA MET A 156 3.01 -16.14 26.14
C MET A 156 3.43 -16.11 24.65
N LYS A 157 4.12 -17.15 24.18
CA LYS A 157 4.46 -17.28 22.74
C LYS A 157 3.19 -17.43 21.88
N ILE A 158 2.23 -18.23 22.35
CA ILE A 158 0.94 -18.38 21.67
C ILE A 158 0.24 -17.03 21.57
N GLU A 159 0.19 -16.26 22.66
CA GLU A 159 -0.37 -14.90 22.66
C GLU A 159 0.32 -13.99 21.63
N GLN A 160 1.66 -14.02 21.60
CA GLN A 160 2.42 -13.22 20.61
C GLN A 160 2.09 -13.62 19.17
N TYR A 161 1.92 -14.91 18.87
CA TYR A 161 1.51 -15.35 17.53
C TYR A 161 0.11 -14.89 17.17
N VAL A 162 -0.81 -14.92 18.12
CA VAL A 162 -2.20 -14.43 17.93
C VAL A 162 -2.19 -12.91 17.69
N ASP A 163 -1.43 -12.15 18.49
CA ASP A 163 -1.29 -10.71 18.33
C ASP A 163 -0.62 -10.34 16.98
N MET A 164 0.38 -11.11 16.52
CA MET A 164 0.98 -10.93 15.19
C MET A 164 -0.02 -11.20 14.06
N ALA A 165 -0.81 -12.26 14.16
CA ALA A 165 -1.83 -12.57 13.14
C ALA A 165 -2.88 -11.47 13.05
N LEU A 166 -3.36 -10.97 14.20
CA LEU A 166 -4.30 -9.85 14.24
C LEU A 166 -3.69 -8.56 13.67
N CYS A 167 -2.44 -8.29 14.01
CA CYS A 167 -1.69 -7.14 13.51
C CYS A 167 -1.59 -7.17 11.98
N TYR A 168 -1.23 -8.34 11.41
CA TYR A 168 -1.14 -8.54 9.96
C TYR A 168 -2.46 -8.23 9.27
N VAL A 169 -3.56 -8.80 9.76
CA VAL A 169 -4.91 -8.60 9.21
C VAL A 169 -5.35 -7.13 9.27
N ARG A 170 -5.06 -6.45 10.40
CA ARG A 170 -5.40 -5.02 10.56
C ARG A 170 -4.59 -4.11 9.66
N LEU A 171 -3.34 -4.43 9.36
CA LEU A 171 -2.51 -3.65 8.44
C LEU A 171 -3.01 -3.72 6.99
N GLU A 172 -3.60 -4.86 6.58
CA GLU A 172 -4.19 -5.01 5.25
C GLU A 172 -5.56 -4.33 5.11
N SER A 173 -6.23 -3.98 6.21
CA SER A 173 -7.53 -3.31 6.17
C SER A 173 -7.37 -1.82 5.90
N SER A 174 -8.14 -1.32 4.92
CA SER A 174 -8.13 0.09 4.47
C SER A 174 -8.66 1.11 5.50
N GLY A 175 -9.03 0.69 6.69
CA GLY A 175 -9.63 1.50 7.75
C GLY A 175 -8.84 1.44 9.05
N ASN A 176 -7.54 1.75 9.01
CA ASN A 176 -6.77 1.89 10.25
C ASN A 176 -7.20 3.19 10.95
N ASP A 177 -8.14 3.08 11.91
CA ASP A 177 -8.46 4.16 12.84
C ASP A 177 -7.27 4.38 13.79
N LEU A 178 -6.26 5.13 13.32
CA LEU A 178 -5.12 5.54 14.14
C LEU A 178 -5.57 6.57 15.17
N VAL A 179 -5.29 6.29 16.43
CA VAL A 179 -5.54 7.22 17.54
C VAL A 179 -4.23 7.92 17.90
N ILE A 180 -3.82 8.88 17.07
CA ILE A 180 -2.58 9.64 17.26
C ILE A 180 -2.76 10.67 18.36
N LYS A 181 -1.99 10.53 19.45
CA LYS A 181 -1.96 11.43 20.62
C LYS A 181 -0.56 11.52 21.18
N HIS A 182 -0.34 12.52 22.05
CA HIS A 182 0.89 12.57 22.86
C HIS A 182 0.83 11.56 24.00
N PHE A 183 1.85 10.73 24.10
CA PHE A 183 2.02 9.72 25.14
C PHE A 183 3.42 9.82 25.73
N SER A 184 3.54 9.54 27.04
CA SER A 184 4.83 9.34 27.68
C SER A 184 5.49 8.07 27.10
N LEU A 185 6.65 8.24 26.47
CA LEU A 185 7.42 7.11 25.95
C LEU A 185 7.84 6.16 27.06
N ASP A 186 8.18 6.73 28.22
CA ASP A 186 8.58 5.99 29.42
C ASP A 186 7.49 5.01 29.90
N ASP A 187 6.22 5.48 29.92
CA ASP A 187 5.10 4.64 30.30
C ASP A 187 4.86 3.49 29.33
N ILE A 188 4.95 3.75 28.05
CA ILE A 188 4.78 2.72 26.99
C ILE A 188 5.87 1.64 27.15
N VAL A 189 7.12 2.07 27.29
CA VAL A 189 8.25 1.14 27.41
C VAL A 189 8.19 0.36 28.73
N LYS A 190 7.89 1.02 29.85
CA LYS A 190 7.74 0.36 31.16
C LYS A 190 6.64 -0.71 31.15
N LYS A 191 5.48 -0.41 30.51
CA LYS A 191 4.41 -1.41 30.32
C LYS A 191 4.90 -2.62 29.53
N SER A 192 5.59 -2.37 28.41
CA SER A 192 6.15 -3.42 27.55
C SER A 192 7.18 -4.27 28.31
N VAL A 193 8.10 -3.65 29.02
CA VAL A 193 9.13 -4.36 29.83
C VAL A 193 8.49 -5.23 30.91
N ARG A 194 7.47 -4.73 31.61
CA ARG A 194 6.75 -5.52 32.65
C ARG A 194 6.14 -6.80 32.09
N LYS A 195 5.64 -6.78 30.87
CA LYS A 195 5.08 -7.96 30.18
C LYS A 195 6.11 -9.07 30.03
N PHE A 196 7.40 -8.74 29.86
CA PHE A 196 8.49 -9.68 29.67
C PHE A 196 9.32 -9.97 30.93
N SER A 197 8.93 -9.45 32.11
CA SER A 197 9.70 -9.56 33.36
C SER A 197 10.03 -11.01 33.74
N THR A 198 9.09 -11.93 33.60
CA THR A 198 9.30 -13.36 33.89
C THR A 198 10.35 -13.98 32.99
N GLN A 199 10.42 -13.61 31.74
CA GLN A 199 11.41 -14.11 30.78
C GLN A 199 12.81 -13.55 31.07
N PHE A 200 12.93 -12.26 31.43
CA PHE A 200 14.18 -11.67 31.89
C PHE A 200 14.74 -12.42 33.12
N ILE A 201 13.88 -12.66 34.11
CA ILE A 201 14.24 -13.40 35.34
C ILE A 201 14.60 -14.85 35.03
N GLY A 202 13.78 -15.56 34.26
CA GLY A 202 13.98 -16.96 33.88
C GLY A 202 15.29 -17.19 33.13
N LYS A 203 15.65 -16.29 32.22
CA LYS A 203 16.92 -16.33 31.46
C LYS A 203 18.10 -15.70 32.22
N LYS A 204 17.87 -15.06 33.36
CA LYS A 204 18.88 -14.30 34.13
C LYS A 204 19.56 -13.21 33.29
N LEU A 205 18.78 -12.54 32.45
CA LEU A 205 19.23 -11.41 31.66
C LEU A 205 19.12 -10.13 32.49
N SER A 206 20.16 -9.30 32.46
CA SER A 206 20.10 -7.97 33.05
C SER A 206 19.40 -6.98 32.13
N LEU A 207 18.59 -6.11 32.74
CA LEU A 207 17.96 -4.99 32.04
C LEU A 207 18.66 -3.69 32.45
N ASP A 208 19.30 -3.03 31.51
CA ASP A 208 19.82 -1.66 31.68
C ASP A 208 18.81 -0.67 31.11
N TYR A 209 18.01 -0.09 32.02
CA TYR A 209 16.94 0.83 31.65
C TYR A 209 17.30 2.24 32.08
N LYS A 210 17.41 3.14 31.10
CA LYS A 210 17.57 4.58 31.35
C LYS A 210 16.22 5.26 31.19
N GLU A 211 15.86 6.10 32.16
CA GLU A 211 14.62 6.86 32.13
C GLU A 211 14.46 7.65 30.83
N LEU A 212 13.26 7.57 30.24
CA LEU A 212 12.93 8.12 28.93
C LEU A 212 12.00 9.32 29.12
N ASP A 213 12.55 10.45 29.58
CA ASP A 213 11.80 11.69 29.83
C ASP A 213 11.46 12.37 28.49
N THR A 214 10.51 11.76 27.76
CA THR A 214 10.15 12.22 26.40
C THR A 214 8.70 11.83 26.09
N ASP A 215 7.92 12.83 25.61
CA ASP A 215 6.62 12.61 25.00
C ASP A 215 6.76 12.42 23.50
N VAL A 216 5.95 11.52 22.95
CA VAL A 216 5.91 11.20 21.54
C VAL A 216 4.50 11.27 20.98
N LEU A 217 4.35 11.77 19.75
CA LEU A 217 3.09 11.80 19.02
C LEU A 217 2.93 10.50 18.25
N THR A 218 2.06 9.61 18.72
CA THR A 218 1.94 8.26 18.18
C THR A 218 0.59 7.62 18.54
N ASP A 219 0.37 6.40 18.05
CA ASP A 219 -0.65 5.49 18.59
C ASP A 219 0.00 4.54 19.61
N GLU A 220 -0.46 4.56 20.86
CA GLU A 220 0.11 3.76 21.96
C GLU A 220 0.13 2.25 21.63
N LYS A 221 -0.95 1.73 21.00
CA LYS A 221 -1.07 0.28 20.74
C LYS A 221 -0.06 -0.19 19.70
N TRP A 222 0.06 0.58 18.62
CA TRP A 222 0.95 0.24 17.51
C TRP A 222 2.42 0.41 17.90
N LEU A 223 2.76 1.48 18.65
CA LEU A 223 4.12 1.66 19.16
C LEU A 223 4.48 0.58 20.19
N SER A 224 3.56 0.23 21.10
CA SER A 224 3.76 -0.88 22.05
C SER A 224 4.03 -2.19 21.33
N PHE A 225 3.32 -2.50 20.25
CA PHE A 225 3.57 -3.71 19.46
C PHE A 225 5.00 -3.75 18.92
N ILE A 226 5.52 -2.65 18.35
CA ILE A 226 6.90 -2.58 17.85
C ILE A 226 7.87 -2.86 19.00
N ILE A 227 7.72 -2.16 20.13
CA ILE A 227 8.62 -2.28 21.30
C ILE A 227 8.58 -3.70 21.84
N GLU A 228 7.41 -4.30 22.02
CA GLU A 228 7.24 -5.67 22.49
C GLU A 228 7.91 -6.70 21.56
N GLN A 229 7.77 -6.51 20.25
CA GLN A 229 8.40 -7.38 19.27
C GLN A 229 9.93 -7.27 19.29
N LEU A 230 10.47 -6.07 19.43
CA LEU A 230 11.91 -5.85 19.56
C LEU A 230 12.45 -6.44 20.87
N LEU A 231 11.74 -6.27 21.99
CA LEU A 231 12.09 -6.89 23.28
C LEU A 231 12.04 -8.41 23.20
N SER A 232 11.01 -8.98 22.60
CA SER A 232 10.90 -10.43 22.39
C SER A 232 12.10 -10.97 21.60
N ASN A 233 12.50 -10.28 20.54
CA ASN A 233 13.68 -10.65 19.77
C ASN A 233 14.96 -10.52 20.59
N ALA A 234 15.17 -9.42 21.31
CA ALA A 234 16.33 -9.22 22.18
C ALA A 234 16.46 -10.35 23.21
N ILE A 235 15.36 -10.70 23.88
CA ILE A 235 15.34 -11.81 24.85
C ILE A 235 15.56 -13.15 24.16
N LYS A 236 14.97 -13.37 23.00
CA LYS A 236 15.10 -14.64 22.24
C LYS A 236 16.53 -14.91 21.86
N TYR A 237 17.21 -13.93 21.32
CA TYR A 237 18.55 -14.08 20.74
C TYR A 237 19.69 -13.79 21.71
N THR A 238 19.39 -13.38 22.94
CA THR A 238 20.37 -13.25 24.03
C THR A 238 20.27 -14.44 24.97
N ALA A 239 21.29 -15.29 24.98
CA ALA A 239 21.35 -16.44 25.90
C ALA A 239 21.83 -16.02 27.28
N LYS A 240 22.81 -15.12 27.36
CA LYS A 240 23.40 -14.55 28.61
C LYS A 240 23.83 -13.12 28.29
N GLY A 241 23.68 -12.22 29.25
CA GLY A 241 24.09 -10.81 29.08
C GLY A 241 22.98 -9.83 29.45
N SER A 242 22.81 -8.77 28.64
CA SER A 242 21.90 -7.67 28.96
C SER A 242 21.10 -7.22 27.77
N VAL A 243 19.96 -6.59 28.05
CA VAL A 243 19.20 -5.77 27.14
C VAL A 243 19.20 -4.34 27.68
N SER A 244 19.57 -3.36 26.87
CA SER A 244 19.63 -1.96 27.26
C SER A 244 18.58 -1.15 26.48
N ILE A 245 17.89 -0.26 27.19
CA ILE A 245 16.87 0.63 26.61
C ILE A 245 17.22 2.06 26.99
N TYR A 246 17.42 2.92 25.96
CA TYR A 246 17.86 4.30 26.18
C TYR A 246 17.52 5.21 24.98
N MET A 247 17.46 6.52 25.22
CA MET A 247 17.47 7.50 24.14
C MET A 247 18.88 7.67 23.60
N LYS A 248 19.03 7.73 22.26
CA LYS A 248 20.32 7.94 21.62
C LYS A 248 20.92 9.28 22.10
N PRO A 249 22.11 9.28 22.71
CA PRO A 249 22.75 10.51 23.14
C PRO A 249 23.22 11.36 21.95
N ASP A 250 23.56 12.61 22.23
CA ASP A 250 24.19 13.55 21.29
C ASP A 250 23.41 13.82 19.99
N THR A 251 22.07 13.83 20.08
CA THR A 251 21.17 14.15 18.98
C THR A 251 19.94 14.91 19.46
N ASP A 252 19.51 15.91 18.68
CA ASP A 252 18.23 16.62 18.90
C ASP A 252 17.01 15.77 18.47
N ARG A 253 17.23 14.59 17.91
CA ARG A 253 16.19 13.67 17.47
C ARG A 253 15.76 12.75 18.60
N LYS A 254 14.45 12.44 18.63
CA LYS A 254 13.87 11.48 19.57
C LYS A 254 14.09 10.04 19.11
N ILE A 255 15.26 9.47 19.32
CA ILE A 255 15.61 8.12 18.85
C ILE A 255 15.67 7.17 20.04
N LEU A 256 14.68 6.25 20.13
CA LEU A 256 14.68 5.15 21.09
C LEU A 256 15.58 4.02 20.58
N CYS A 257 16.52 3.58 21.42
CA CYS A 257 17.42 2.45 21.16
C CYS A 257 17.04 1.27 22.07
N ILE A 258 16.89 0.08 21.47
CA ILE A 258 16.77 -1.21 22.17
C ILE A 258 17.96 -2.04 21.71
N ALA A 259 18.91 -2.26 22.62
CA ALA A 259 20.17 -2.96 22.37
C ALA A 259 20.21 -4.28 23.12
N ASP A 260 20.69 -5.33 22.47
CA ASP A 260 20.95 -6.62 23.06
C ASP A 260 22.43 -7.02 22.94
N THR A 261 22.92 -7.84 23.85
CA THR A 261 24.26 -8.44 23.81
C THR A 261 24.22 -9.89 23.31
N GLY A 262 23.30 -10.19 22.42
CA GLY A 262 23.05 -11.52 21.89
C GLY A 262 24.03 -11.94 20.79
N ILE A 263 23.59 -12.91 19.99
CA ILE A 263 24.39 -13.49 18.90
C ILE A 263 24.69 -12.52 17.75
N GLY A 264 23.97 -11.39 17.66
CA GLY A 264 24.06 -10.46 16.55
C GLY A 264 23.46 -11.02 15.25
N ILE A 265 23.54 -10.21 14.20
CA ILE A 265 22.99 -10.49 12.86
C ILE A 265 24.14 -10.47 11.85
N ASP A 266 24.15 -11.45 10.95
CA ASP A 266 25.12 -11.48 9.86
C ASP A 266 24.96 -10.22 8.97
N PRO A 267 26.05 -9.55 8.59
CA PRO A 267 25.97 -8.40 7.67
C PRO A 267 25.24 -8.68 6.36
N ALA A 268 25.26 -9.91 5.86
CA ALA A 268 24.55 -10.31 4.65
C ALA A 268 23.03 -10.38 4.88
N ASP A 269 22.58 -10.69 6.11
CA ASP A 269 21.17 -10.78 6.46
C ASP A 269 20.59 -9.40 6.85
N LEU A 270 21.41 -8.47 7.38
CA LEU A 270 20.97 -7.21 7.96
C LEU A 270 20.09 -6.35 7.03
N PRO A 271 20.33 -6.23 5.71
CA PRO A 271 19.45 -5.49 4.81
C PRO A 271 18.06 -6.11 4.64
N ARG A 272 17.92 -7.40 4.96
CA ARG A 272 16.72 -8.20 4.68
C ARG A 272 15.92 -8.60 5.90
N ILE A 273 16.36 -8.26 7.11
CA ILE A 273 15.67 -8.67 8.35
C ILE A 273 14.24 -8.14 8.47
N PHE A 274 13.90 -7.12 7.69
CA PHE A 274 12.56 -6.53 7.63
C PHE A 274 11.71 -7.06 6.44
N ASP A 275 12.25 -7.97 5.61
CA ASP A 275 11.52 -8.59 4.51
C ASP A 275 10.49 -9.60 5.03
N ASN A 276 9.34 -9.71 4.37
CA ASN A 276 8.27 -10.63 4.76
C ASN A 276 8.73 -12.08 4.72
N GLY A 277 8.59 -12.79 5.84
CA GLY A 277 8.96 -14.20 5.97
C GLY A 277 10.46 -14.47 6.02
N TYR A 278 11.31 -13.44 6.12
CA TYR A 278 12.75 -13.62 6.18
C TYR A 278 13.21 -14.03 7.61
N THR A 279 13.95 -15.13 7.70
CA THR A 279 14.38 -15.68 9.01
C THR A 279 15.90 -15.69 9.21
N GLY A 280 16.69 -15.30 8.21
CA GLY A 280 18.16 -15.33 8.25
C GLY A 280 18.74 -16.74 8.44
N LEU A 281 20.07 -16.83 8.55
CA LEU A 281 20.76 -18.10 8.82
C LEU A 281 20.38 -18.67 10.20
N ASN A 282 20.29 -17.84 11.22
CA ASN A 282 19.95 -18.23 12.58
C ASN A 282 18.50 -18.73 12.73
N GLY A 283 17.56 -18.20 11.96
CA GLY A 283 16.16 -18.64 11.95
C GLY A 283 15.94 -19.98 11.23
N ARG A 284 16.83 -20.37 10.32
CA ARG A 284 16.78 -21.68 9.66
C ARG A 284 17.17 -22.82 10.61
N TYR A 285 18.05 -22.56 11.59
CA TYR A 285 18.39 -23.53 12.64
C TYR A 285 17.32 -23.58 13.74
N ASP A 286 16.63 -22.47 14.02
CA ASP A 286 15.48 -22.42 14.93
C ASP A 286 14.19 -22.45 14.10
N MET A 287 13.64 -23.66 13.86
CA MET A 287 12.38 -23.89 13.12
C MET A 287 11.16 -23.14 13.69
N LYS A 288 11.35 -22.28 14.72
CA LYS A 288 10.33 -21.53 15.44
C LYS A 288 10.24 -20.05 15.00
N ALA A 289 11.05 -19.58 14.03
CA ALA A 289 11.00 -18.20 13.57
C ALA A 289 10.07 -18.05 12.38
N SER A 290 8.99 -17.28 12.50
CA SER A 290 8.05 -17.02 11.40
C SER A 290 8.56 -16.03 10.36
N GLY A 291 9.56 -15.20 10.71
CA GLY A 291 10.05 -14.09 9.86
C GLY A 291 9.06 -12.94 9.65
N ILE A 292 7.91 -12.97 10.34
CA ILE A 292 6.84 -11.97 10.15
C ILE A 292 6.99 -10.79 11.13
N GLY A 293 7.55 -11.00 12.31
CA GLY A 293 7.54 -10.03 13.41
C GLY A 293 8.24 -8.71 13.06
N LEU A 294 9.48 -8.74 12.54
CA LEU A 294 10.20 -7.52 12.13
C LEU A 294 9.59 -6.87 10.89
N TYR A 295 9.06 -7.65 9.96
CA TYR A 295 8.29 -7.13 8.83
C TYR A 295 7.09 -6.30 9.30
N LEU A 296 6.30 -6.81 10.25
CA LEU A 296 5.18 -6.07 10.84
C LEU A 296 5.65 -4.79 11.53
N CYS A 297 6.77 -4.85 12.28
CA CYS A 297 7.37 -3.66 12.87
C CYS A 297 7.69 -2.59 11.83
N ARG A 298 8.21 -2.98 10.67
CA ARG A 298 8.50 -2.05 9.57
C ARG A 298 7.23 -1.45 8.98
N CYS A 299 6.23 -2.27 8.67
CA CYS A 299 4.94 -1.80 8.16
C CYS A 299 4.27 -0.80 9.12
N ILE A 300 4.28 -1.11 10.43
CA ILE A 300 3.71 -0.22 11.45
C ILE A 300 4.53 1.08 11.55
N ALA A 301 5.86 0.98 11.55
CA ALA A 301 6.73 2.15 11.62
C ALA A 301 6.47 3.08 10.42
N ASP A 302 6.38 2.53 9.21
CA ASP A 302 6.06 3.29 7.99
C ASP A 302 4.67 3.94 8.08
N MET A 303 3.66 3.23 8.62
CA MET A 303 2.30 3.74 8.85
C MET A 303 2.26 4.88 9.88
N LEU A 304 3.09 4.81 10.93
CA LEU A 304 3.20 5.84 11.97
C LEU A 304 4.15 7.00 11.59
N GLY A 305 4.81 6.92 10.42
CA GLY A 305 5.83 7.89 10.02
C GLY A 305 7.14 7.78 10.83
N ILE A 306 7.40 6.64 11.46
CA ILE A 306 8.57 6.34 12.28
C ILE A 306 9.64 5.66 11.43
N THR A 307 10.91 6.04 11.59
CA THR A 307 12.00 5.34 10.92
C THR A 307 12.56 4.24 11.83
N LEU A 308 12.44 2.98 11.40
CA LEU A 308 12.99 1.82 12.10
C LEU A 308 14.29 1.38 11.39
N THR A 309 15.40 1.35 12.13
CA THR A 309 16.71 0.91 11.64
C THR A 309 17.36 -0.07 12.61
N ALA A 310 18.34 -0.83 12.12
CA ALA A 310 19.11 -1.77 12.94
C ALA A 310 20.59 -1.68 12.61
N VAL A 311 21.43 -1.82 13.65
CA VAL A 311 22.87 -2.00 13.53
C VAL A 311 23.22 -3.25 14.35
N SER A 312 24.04 -4.13 13.78
CA SER A 312 24.41 -5.37 14.45
C SER A 312 25.81 -5.81 14.07
N GLU A 313 26.45 -6.50 15.00
CA GLU A 313 27.73 -7.17 14.77
C GLU A 313 27.63 -8.60 15.30
N LEU A 314 28.01 -9.57 14.48
CA LEU A 314 27.94 -10.98 14.82
C LEU A 314 28.78 -11.27 16.08
N GLY A 315 28.19 -11.92 17.08
CA GLY A 315 28.80 -12.22 18.35
C GLY A 315 28.84 -11.08 19.37
N LYS A 316 28.40 -9.86 19.03
CA LYS A 316 28.36 -8.72 19.96
C LYS A 316 26.95 -8.27 20.31
N GLY A 317 25.98 -8.54 19.43
CA GLY A 317 24.59 -8.17 19.64
C GLY A 317 24.04 -7.24 18.57
N SER A 318 22.84 -6.69 18.82
CA SER A 318 22.13 -5.84 17.90
C SER A 318 21.57 -4.59 18.60
N VAL A 319 21.42 -3.50 17.86
CA VAL A 319 20.77 -2.27 18.31
C VAL A 319 19.69 -1.92 17.31
N PHE A 320 18.44 -1.96 17.73
CA PHE A 320 17.30 -1.46 16.96
C PHE A 320 17.01 -0.02 17.40
N MET A 321 16.80 0.85 16.41
CA MET A 321 16.59 2.27 16.62
C MET A 321 15.25 2.71 15.99
N LEU A 322 14.41 3.34 16.82
CA LEU A 322 13.15 3.94 16.44
C LEU A 322 13.29 5.46 16.49
N ASP A 323 13.25 6.11 15.36
CA ASP A 323 13.24 7.56 15.28
C ASP A 323 11.79 8.06 15.40
N LEU A 324 11.46 8.53 16.57
CA LEU A 324 10.15 9.04 16.99
C LEU A 324 10.04 10.56 16.82
N THR A 325 11.01 11.18 16.14
CA THR A 325 10.98 12.62 15.89
C THR A 325 9.79 12.95 14.99
N GLU A 326 8.99 13.92 15.40
CA GLU A 326 7.84 14.37 14.63
C GLU A 326 8.27 14.83 13.24
N SER A 327 8.14 13.97 12.24
CA SER A 327 8.16 14.41 10.85
C SER A 327 6.85 15.14 10.61
N LYS A 328 6.89 16.30 9.89
CA LYS A 328 5.67 16.97 9.45
C LYS A 328 4.86 15.94 8.66
N ILE A 329 3.87 15.33 9.32
CA ILE A 329 2.92 14.41 8.69
C ILE A 329 2.25 15.26 7.60
N ARG A 330 2.58 14.99 6.35
CA ARG A 330 1.82 15.56 5.22
C ARG A 330 0.45 14.90 5.27
N HIS A 331 -0.53 15.62 5.77
CA HIS A 331 -1.93 15.35 5.48
C HIS A 331 -2.12 15.62 3.99
N GLU A 332 -2.11 14.57 3.16
CA GLU A 332 -2.68 14.58 1.81
C GLU A 332 -4.04 13.89 1.85
#